data_83c624ced28f3f3f4cdae68656055d36
#
_entry.id   83c624ced28f3f3f4cdae68656055d36
#
_cell.length_a   1.000
_cell.length_b   1.000
_cell.length_c   1.000
_cell.angle_alpha   90.00
_cell.angle_beta   90.00
_cell.angle_gamma   90.00
#
_symmetry.space_group_name_H-M   'P 1'
#
loop_
_entity.id
_entity.type
_entity.pdbx_description
1 polymer ?
#
loop_
_entity_poly.entity_id
_entity_poly.type
_entity_poly.pdbx_seq_one_letter_code
_entity_poly.pdbx_strand_id
1 'polypeptide(L)'
;MYIENINGPADVKKLNIAQMTVLASEMRDALLTKLSRHGGHFGPNFGMVEATIALHYVFESPKDKFVFDVSHQSYPHKMLTGRKDAFLYEEHYDDVSGYSSPHESEHDHFTIGHTSTSVSLACGLAKGRDLKGENGNVVAIIGDGSLSGGEALEALDYAAELDGNLIILVNDNDMSIAENHGGLYQNLRLLRETGGKAECNLFRAMGLDYRFVADGNDIASLIEAFKAVKDSTQPVVVHIVTQKGKGYAPAEQHKETWHYCAPFHPETGEPLMDMSGECYESITLDFMMKKMQADPSVCMITSGTPTVLGFTEEMRKKAGRQFIDVGIAEENAVALASGIAANGGKPVYGVYSTFIQRAYDQISQDLCINSNAATIIVAWGSVYGMNDVTHLGLYDIPMLANIPNLVYLAPTTKEEYLAMLDWSIEQNEHPVVIRMPGGALISDGKAVTKDFGRLNTYEVKEKGAKVAVIGLGSFYPLGEQAAALIKEKTGVQPTLINPYYITGVDTDLLESLKADHDVVITLEDGVLDGGFGEKIARFYGDSDVKVLNFGLKKEFLDRYDVDEVLKDNHLTAEQIAEDVEKVL
;
A
#
# COMPACT_ATOMS: atom_id res chain seq x y z
N MET A 1 -26.73 19.85 17.44
CA MET A 1 -25.74 18.77 17.66
C MET A 1 -24.46 19.35 18.23
N TYR A 2 -23.68 18.61 19.00
CA TYR A 2 -22.41 19.13 19.55
C TYR A 2 -21.36 19.26 18.43
N ILE A 3 -21.30 18.29 17.50
CA ILE A 3 -20.30 18.29 16.41
C ILE A 3 -20.34 19.57 15.55
N GLU A 4 -21.51 20.13 15.31
CA GLU A 4 -21.67 21.38 14.55
C GLU A 4 -20.97 22.57 15.23
N ASN A 5 -20.83 22.52 16.56
CA ASN A 5 -20.24 23.58 17.38
C ASN A 5 -18.74 23.36 17.65
N ILE A 6 -18.14 22.25 17.18
CA ILE A 6 -16.71 22.00 17.30
C ILE A 6 -16.00 22.62 16.10
N ASN A 7 -15.28 23.70 16.30
CA ASN A 7 -14.45 24.36 15.29
C ASN A 7 -12.95 24.11 15.49
N GLY A 8 -12.60 23.52 16.62
CA GLY A 8 -11.22 23.16 16.95
C GLY A 8 -11.11 22.48 18.32
N PRO A 9 -9.91 22.02 18.69
CA PRO A 9 -9.68 21.28 19.94
C PRO A 9 -10.11 22.04 21.21
N ALA A 10 -10.05 23.36 21.18
CA ALA A 10 -10.47 24.20 22.32
C ALA A 10 -11.96 24.05 22.65
N ASP A 11 -12.80 23.69 21.69
CA ASP A 11 -14.23 23.48 21.91
C ASP A 11 -14.50 22.14 22.59
N VAL A 12 -13.72 21.12 22.30
CA VAL A 12 -13.79 19.80 22.96
C VAL A 12 -13.56 19.94 24.47
N LYS A 13 -12.62 20.83 24.89
CA LYS A 13 -12.26 21.05 26.28
C LYS A 13 -13.37 21.71 27.12
N LYS A 14 -14.38 22.30 26.47
CA LYS A 14 -15.54 22.91 27.15
C LYS A 14 -16.62 21.89 27.51
N LEU A 15 -16.54 20.68 26.96
CA LEU A 15 -17.54 19.63 27.15
C LEU A 15 -17.29 18.85 28.44
N ASN A 16 -18.36 18.42 29.09
CA ASN A 16 -18.30 17.39 30.13
C ASN A 16 -18.37 15.98 29.52
N ILE A 17 -18.12 14.94 30.33
CA ILE A 17 -18.08 13.56 29.87
C ILE A 17 -19.37 13.13 29.16
N ALA A 18 -20.55 13.48 29.73
CA ALA A 18 -21.83 13.13 29.12
C ALA A 18 -22.01 13.77 27.73
N GLN A 19 -21.57 15.03 27.58
CA GLN A 19 -21.60 15.75 26.31
C GLN A 19 -20.61 15.16 25.31
N MET A 20 -19.42 14.75 25.76
CA MET A 20 -18.43 14.04 24.90
C MET A 20 -18.93 12.67 24.45
N THR A 21 -19.70 11.96 25.27
CA THR A 21 -20.34 10.69 24.87
C THR A 21 -21.37 10.92 23.76
N VAL A 22 -22.15 12.00 23.83
CA VAL A 22 -23.07 12.37 22.74
C VAL A 22 -22.31 12.78 21.50
N LEU A 23 -21.24 13.57 21.64
CA LEU A 23 -20.35 13.95 20.53
C LEU A 23 -19.80 12.70 19.82
N ALA A 24 -19.37 11.68 20.56
CA ALA A 24 -18.87 10.42 19.98
C ALA A 24 -19.92 9.71 19.14
N SER A 25 -21.19 9.71 19.56
CA SER A 25 -22.31 9.18 18.76
C SER A 25 -22.52 9.98 17.49
N GLU A 26 -22.60 11.32 17.61
CA GLU A 26 -22.79 12.21 16.45
C GLU A 26 -21.65 12.09 15.42
N MET A 27 -20.40 11.91 15.88
CA MET A 27 -19.26 11.66 14.99
C MET A 27 -19.40 10.33 14.25
N ARG A 28 -19.87 9.25 14.89
CA ARG A 28 -20.13 7.97 14.23
C ARG A 28 -21.26 8.05 13.22
N ASP A 29 -22.31 8.78 13.51
CA ASP A 29 -23.43 8.99 12.58
C ASP A 29 -22.94 9.73 11.32
N ALA A 30 -22.09 10.74 11.47
CA ALA A 30 -21.47 11.45 10.37
C ALA A 30 -20.53 10.54 9.55
N LEU A 31 -19.68 9.75 10.22
CA LEU A 31 -18.82 8.78 9.58
C LEU A 31 -19.61 7.72 8.80
N LEU A 32 -20.68 7.17 9.38
CA LEU A 32 -21.54 6.20 8.72
C LEU A 32 -22.16 6.80 7.45
N THR A 33 -22.68 8.03 7.56
CA THR A 33 -23.29 8.74 6.43
C THR A 33 -22.29 8.98 5.29
N LYS A 34 -21.10 9.50 5.60
CA LYS A 34 -20.06 9.72 4.60
C LYS A 34 -19.59 8.41 3.98
N LEU A 35 -19.20 7.44 4.81
CA LEU A 35 -18.56 6.22 4.32
C LEU A 35 -19.53 5.29 3.56
N SER A 36 -20.82 5.31 3.88
CA SER A 36 -21.81 4.58 3.10
C SER A 36 -21.99 5.12 1.69
N ARG A 37 -21.73 6.41 1.45
CA ARG A 37 -21.89 7.08 0.15
C ARG A 37 -20.59 7.19 -0.63
N HIS A 38 -19.47 7.40 0.07
CA HIS A 38 -18.18 7.76 -0.51
C HIS A 38 -17.14 6.63 -0.42
N GLY A 39 -17.30 5.71 0.56
CA GLY A 39 -16.29 4.72 0.90
C GLY A 39 -15.18 5.28 1.79
N GLY A 40 -14.20 4.41 2.16
CA GLY A 40 -13.05 4.76 2.97
C GLY A 40 -12.78 3.79 4.12
N HIS A 41 -11.84 4.14 5.01
CA HIS A 41 -11.48 3.31 6.17
C HIS A 41 -12.57 3.39 7.25
N PHE A 42 -13.25 2.27 7.48
CA PHE A 42 -14.43 2.19 8.34
C PHE A 42 -14.07 1.79 9.79
N GLY A 43 -13.71 0.53 9.99
CA GLY A 43 -13.49 -0.06 11.30
C GLY A 43 -12.47 0.66 12.18
N PRO A 44 -11.29 1.05 11.65
CA PRO A 44 -10.29 1.80 12.39
C PRO A 44 -10.80 3.13 12.94
N ASN A 45 -11.57 3.90 12.15
CA ASN A 45 -12.10 5.20 12.57
C ASN A 45 -13.17 5.07 13.65
N PHE A 46 -14.09 4.12 13.49
CA PHE A 46 -15.15 3.85 14.47
C PHE A 46 -14.60 3.41 15.83
N GLY A 47 -13.47 2.69 15.84
CA GLY A 47 -12.79 2.25 17.06
C GLY A 47 -12.10 3.38 17.82
N MET A 48 -11.64 4.44 17.12
CA MET A 48 -10.78 5.48 17.67
C MET A 48 -11.51 6.76 18.11
N VAL A 49 -12.84 6.82 18.00
CA VAL A 49 -13.59 8.06 18.26
C VAL A 49 -13.37 8.57 19.70
N GLU A 50 -13.60 7.74 20.73
CA GLU A 50 -13.44 8.13 22.13
C GLU A 50 -11.98 8.47 22.48
N ALA A 51 -11.03 7.68 21.98
CA ALA A 51 -9.61 7.92 22.21
C ALA A 51 -9.18 9.27 21.61
N THR A 52 -9.67 9.62 20.43
CA THR A 52 -9.36 10.90 19.78
C THR A 52 -10.00 12.07 20.51
N ILE A 53 -11.25 11.95 20.98
CA ILE A 53 -11.90 12.98 21.82
C ILE A 53 -11.09 13.19 23.10
N ALA A 54 -10.69 12.12 23.79
CA ALA A 54 -9.91 12.20 25.03
C ALA A 54 -8.52 12.80 24.80
N LEU A 55 -7.84 12.50 23.68
CA LEU A 55 -6.58 13.14 23.30
C LEU A 55 -6.75 14.65 23.18
N HIS A 56 -7.73 15.12 22.41
CA HIS A 56 -7.99 16.56 22.24
C HIS A 56 -8.51 17.26 23.50
N TYR A 57 -9.14 16.51 24.40
CA TYR A 57 -9.53 17.05 25.71
C TYR A 57 -8.34 17.28 26.64
N VAL A 58 -7.35 16.37 26.64
CA VAL A 58 -6.22 16.41 27.58
C VAL A 58 -5.05 17.25 27.05
N PHE A 59 -4.68 17.07 25.78
CA PHE A 59 -3.51 17.69 25.16
C PHE A 59 -3.85 18.98 24.41
N GLU A 60 -2.82 19.79 24.10
CA GLU A 60 -2.93 21.12 23.47
C GLU A 60 -2.44 21.08 22.02
N SER A 61 -3.14 20.35 21.13
CA SER A 61 -2.78 20.35 19.70
C SER A 61 -3.05 21.73 19.06
N PRO A 62 -2.13 22.26 18.18
CA PRO A 62 -0.96 21.63 17.59
C PRO A 62 0.34 21.76 18.40
N LYS A 63 0.33 22.42 19.58
CA LYS A 63 1.53 22.51 20.44
C LYS A 63 1.99 21.14 20.90
N ASP A 64 1.07 20.33 21.44
CA ASP A 64 1.26 18.90 21.66
C ASP A 64 1.04 18.18 20.33
N LYS A 65 1.99 17.34 19.91
CA LYS A 65 2.06 16.78 18.56
C LYS A 65 1.55 15.35 18.53
N PHE A 66 0.65 15.06 17.62
CA PHE A 66 0.12 13.71 17.39
C PHE A 66 0.66 13.15 16.09
N VAL A 67 1.14 11.90 16.12
CA VAL A 67 1.62 11.16 14.94
C VAL A 67 0.81 9.87 14.84
N PHE A 68 -0.12 9.83 13.90
CA PHE A 68 -0.96 8.67 13.64
C PHE A 68 -0.22 7.70 12.71
N ASP A 69 -0.02 6.47 13.15
CA ASP A 69 0.53 5.39 12.31
C ASP A 69 -0.44 5.06 11.18
N VAL A 70 0.04 4.87 9.95
CA VAL A 70 -0.80 4.77 8.73
C VAL A 70 -1.65 6.04 8.53
N SER A 71 -2.20 6.56 9.59
CA SER A 71 -3.13 7.68 9.72
C SER A 71 -4.55 7.46 9.12
N HIS A 72 -4.85 6.26 8.66
CA HIS A 72 -6.17 5.89 8.14
C HIS A 72 -7.29 5.91 9.19
N GLN A 73 -6.95 5.98 10.49
CA GLN A 73 -7.86 6.14 11.63
C GLN A 73 -7.98 7.60 12.12
N SER A 74 -7.54 8.57 11.31
CA SER A 74 -7.47 9.99 11.70
C SER A 74 -8.74 10.80 11.40
N TYR A 75 -9.82 10.20 10.87
CA TYR A 75 -11.04 10.95 10.57
C TYR A 75 -11.64 11.66 11.80
N PRO A 76 -11.73 11.02 12.99
CA PRO A 76 -12.14 11.73 14.20
C PRO A 76 -11.23 12.91 14.54
N HIS A 77 -9.92 12.80 14.32
CA HIS A 77 -8.97 13.90 14.50
C HIS A 77 -9.26 15.07 13.52
N LYS A 78 -9.50 14.77 12.25
CA LYS A 78 -9.87 15.79 11.24
C LYS A 78 -11.16 16.51 11.64
N MET A 79 -12.18 15.77 12.09
CA MET A 79 -13.45 16.35 12.55
C MET A 79 -13.26 17.32 13.72
N LEU A 80 -12.33 17.05 14.64
CA LEU A 80 -12.07 17.88 15.82
C LEU A 80 -11.06 19.01 15.59
N THR A 81 -10.44 19.07 14.41
CA THR A 81 -9.40 20.04 14.05
C THR A 81 -9.80 20.94 12.87
N GLY A 82 -11.09 21.29 12.80
CA GLY A 82 -11.60 22.29 11.87
C GLY A 82 -12.05 21.76 10.50
N ARG A 83 -11.97 20.44 10.26
CA ARG A 83 -12.32 19.81 8.98
C ARG A 83 -13.63 19.00 9.05
N LYS A 84 -14.50 19.26 10.02
CA LYS A 84 -15.75 18.51 10.21
C LYS A 84 -16.68 18.58 9.01
N ASP A 85 -16.67 19.68 8.26
CA ASP A 85 -17.58 19.87 7.11
C ASP A 85 -17.35 18.80 6.02
N ALA A 86 -16.11 18.32 5.88
CA ALA A 86 -15.77 17.21 5.02
C ALA A 86 -16.36 15.84 5.46
N PHE A 87 -17.06 15.80 6.60
CA PHE A 87 -17.75 14.62 7.11
C PHE A 87 -19.25 14.83 7.27
N LEU A 88 -19.70 16.08 7.32
CA LEU A 88 -21.09 16.43 7.54
C LEU A 88 -21.84 16.73 6.23
N TYR A 89 -21.15 17.26 5.21
CA TYR A 89 -21.75 17.75 3.97
C TYR A 89 -21.12 17.06 2.76
N GLU A 90 -21.98 16.51 1.89
CA GLU A 90 -21.57 15.71 0.75
C GLU A 90 -20.66 16.46 -0.25
N GLU A 91 -20.97 17.75 -0.47
CA GLU A 91 -20.18 18.63 -1.34
C GLU A 91 -18.75 18.91 -0.86
N HIS A 92 -18.43 18.53 0.38
CA HIS A 92 -17.12 18.69 1.02
C HIS A 92 -16.37 17.36 1.24
N TYR A 93 -16.92 16.22 0.82
CA TYR A 93 -16.33 14.90 1.13
C TYR A 93 -14.90 14.75 0.61
N ASP A 94 -14.57 15.39 -0.52
CA ASP A 94 -13.25 15.33 -1.16
C ASP A 94 -12.28 16.44 -0.68
N ASP A 95 -12.69 17.34 0.21
CA ASP A 95 -11.85 18.41 0.73
C ASP A 95 -10.70 17.88 1.61
N VAL A 96 -10.78 16.63 2.06
CA VAL A 96 -9.75 15.98 2.88
C VAL A 96 -9.37 14.62 2.31
N SER A 97 -8.09 14.26 2.47
CA SER A 97 -7.62 12.92 2.13
C SER A 97 -8.04 11.88 3.18
N GLY A 98 -7.86 10.61 2.87
CA GLY A 98 -8.05 9.49 3.80
C GLY A 98 -6.95 9.36 4.86
N TYR A 99 -5.91 10.22 4.81
CA TYR A 99 -4.70 10.16 5.62
C TYR A 99 -4.36 11.53 6.21
N SER A 100 -3.44 11.59 7.18
CA SER A 100 -2.96 12.88 7.70
C SER A 100 -2.16 13.63 6.64
N SER A 101 -2.33 14.96 6.62
CA SER A 101 -1.62 15.81 5.67
C SER A 101 -1.36 17.20 6.25
N PRO A 102 -0.09 17.63 6.38
CA PRO A 102 0.27 18.99 6.76
C PRO A 102 -0.28 20.07 5.82
N HIS A 103 -0.63 19.71 4.59
CA HIS A 103 -1.26 20.63 3.63
C HIS A 103 -2.72 20.95 3.98
N GLU A 104 -3.38 20.07 4.75
CA GLU A 104 -4.76 20.28 5.19
C GLU A 104 -4.86 21.03 6.51
N SER A 105 -3.91 20.82 7.42
CA SER A 105 -4.02 21.37 8.79
C SER A 105 -2.68 21.42 9.51
N GLU A 106 -2.47 22.48 10.32
CA GLU A 106 -1.33 22.60 11.24
C GLU A 106 -1.32 21.54 12.36
N HIS A 107 -2.43 20.82 12.55
CA HIS A 107 -2.55 19.73 13.51
C HIS A 107 -1.97 18.41 12.98
N ASP A 108 -1.71 18.30 11.69
CA ASP A 108 -1.07 17.16 11.03
C ASP A 108 0.41 17.47 10.80
N HIS A 109 1.33 16.63 11.25
CA HIS A 109 2.76 16.92 11.19
C HIS A 109 3.47 16.20 10.04
N PHE A 110 2.88 15.12 9.53
CA PHE A 110 3.41 14.31 8.43
C PHE A 110 2.28 13.83 7.52
N THR A 111 2.60 13.66 6.24
CA THR A 111 1.80 12.84 5.33
C THR A 111 2.21 11.39 5.54
N ILE A 112 1.33 10.56 6.07
CA ILE A 112 1.60 9.15 6.42
C ILE A 112 0.50 8.28 5.81
N GLY A 113 0.88 7.16 5.19
CA GLY A 113 -0.04 6.13 4.72
C GLY A 113 0.52 4.72 4.92
N HIS A 114 1.84 4.60 5.10
CA HIS A 114 2.47 3.32 5.43
C HIS A 114 2.48 3.06 6.93
N THR A 115 2.45 1.78 7.30
CA THR A 115 2.46 1.29 8.69
C THR A 115 3.82 1.46 9.37
N SER A 116 3.84 1.36 10.70
CA SER A 116 5.03 1.13 11.52
C SER A 116 5.99 2.31 11.68
N THR A 117 5.67 3.49 11.11
CA THR A 117 6.56 4.65 11.07
C THR A 117 6.32 5.67 12.19
N SER A 118 5.14 5.63 12.84
CA SER A 118 4.73 6.70 13.77
C SER A 118 5.63 6.87 14.96
N VAL A 119 6.14 5.78 15.53
CA VAL A 119 7.02 5.82 16.71
C VAL A 119 8.36 6.45 16.34
N SER A 120 8.96 6.07 15.20
CA SER A 120 10.20 6.69 14.68
C SER A 120 10.04 8.19 14.48
N LEU A 121 8.97 8.59 13.79
CA LEU A 121 8.68 10.01 13.52
C LEU A 121 8.42 10.80 14.81
N ALA A 122 7.73 10.21 15.78
CA ALA A 122 7.49 10.81 17.08
C ALA A 122 8.77 10.93 17.92
N CYS A 123 9.65 9.92 17.90
CA CYS A 123 11.00 10.02 18.49
C CYS A 123 11.77 11.20 17.91
N GLY A 124 11.72 11.37 16.58
CA GLY A 124 12.34 12.49 15.89
C GLY A 124 11.77 13.85 16.32
N LEU A 125 10.42 13.96 16.46
CA LEU A 125 9.78 15.18 16.96
C LEU A 125 10.16 15.48 18.43
N ALA A 126 10.17 14.45 19.29
CA ALA A 126 10.58 14.60 20.69
C ALA A 126 12.03 15.07 20.78
N LYS A 127 12.93 14.43 20.06
CA LYS A 127 14.35 14.82 20.01
C LYS A 127 14.55 16.23 19.47
N GLY A 128 13.82 16.60 18.39
CA GLY A 128 13.86 17.95 17.82
C GLY A 128 13.37 19.02 18.79
N ARG A 129 12.29 18.74 19.56
CA ARG A 129 11.79 19.59 20.65
C ARG A 129 12.88 19.80 21.72
N ASP A 130 13.50 18.70 22.18
CA ASP A 130 14.48 18.74 23.28
C ASP A 130 15.75 19.48 22.86
N LEU A 131 16.22 19.30 21.63
CA LEU A 131 17.37 20.04 21.07
C LEU A 131 17.14 21.55 21.00
N LYS A 132 15.88 21.99 20.85
CA LYS A 132 15.51 23.42 20.84
C LYS A 132 15.21 23.96 22.24
N GLY A 133 15.17 23.11 23.27
CA GLY A 133 14.72 23.48 24.60
C GLY A 133 13.22 23.88 24.67
N GLU A 134 12.41 23.39 23.75
CA GLU A 134 10.97 23.60 23.69
C GLU A 134 10.23 22.64 24.62
N ASN A 135 9.00 22.99 24.99
CA ASN A 135 8.13 22.14 25.81
C ASN A 135 6.91 21.71 25.00
N GLY A 136 6.35 20.56 25.33
CA GLY A 136 5.14 20.00 24.75
C GLY A 136 5.19 18.48 24.75
N ASN A 137 4.03 17.86 24.63
CA ASN A 137 3.94 16.42 24.55
C ASN A 137 4.06 15.96 23.08
N VAL A 138 4.64 14.78 22.89
CA VAL A 138 4.62 14.08 21.60
C VAL A 138 3.94 12.74 21.81
N VAL A 139 2.91 12.46 21.02
CA VAL A 139 2.10 11.23 21.11
C VAL A 139 2.17 10.50 19.78
N ALA A 140 2.80 9.32 19.77
CA ALA A 140 2.68 8.35 18.69
C ALA A 140 1.42 7.51 18.90
N ILE A 141 0.57 7.38 17.89
CA ILE A 141 -0.65 6.56 17.93
C ILE A 141 -0.43 5.41 16.95
N ILE A 142 -0.24 4.19 17.47
CA ILE A 142 0.05 3.01 16.66
C ILE A 142 -0.95 1.89 16.93
N GLY A 143 -1.47 1.26 15.88
CA GLY A 143 -2.29 0.07 15.98
C GLY A 143 -1.47 -1.18 16.28
N ASP A 144 -2.10 -2.16 16.92
CA ASP A 144 -1.48 -3.46 17.23
C ASP A 144 -0.93 -4.15 15.96
N GLY A 145 -1.66 -4.12 14.83
CA GLY A 145 -1.18 -4.66 13.56
C GLY A 145 0.14 -4.08 13.08
N SER A 146 0.36 -2.79 13.27
CA SER A 146 1.59 -2.10 12.84
C SER A 146 2.81 -2.40 13.71
N LEU A 147 2.63 -2.94 14.92
CA LEU A 147 3.73 -3.29 15.82
C LEU A 147 4.62 -4.42 15.30
N SER A 148 4.16 -5.22 14.33
CA SER A 148 4.98 -6.29 13.72
C SER A 148 6.01 -5.79 12.73
N GLY A 149 5.92 -4.55 12.27
CA GLY A 149 6.91 -3.98 11.36
C GLY A 149 8.27 -3.77 12.03
N GLY A 150 9.36 -4.05 11.30
CA GLY A 150 10.73 -3.91 11.80
C GLY A 150 11.00 -2.51 12.34
N GLU A 151 10.64 -1.47 11.59
CA GLU A 151 10.81 -0.07 11.99
C GLU A 151 10.10 0.27 13.31
N ALA A 152 8.90 -0.29 13.56
CA ALA A 152 8.21 -0.06 14.83
C ALA A 152 8.97 -0.66 16.02
N LEU A 153 9.55 -1.85 15.87
CA LEU A 153 10.36 -2.50 16.90
C LEU A 153 11.68 -1.75 17.13
N GLU A 154 12.35 -1.32 16.07
CA GLU A 154 13.55 -0.48 16.13
C GLU A 154 13.26 0.85 16.85
N ALA A 155 12.12 1.46 16.56
CA ALA A 155 11.71 2.70 17.19
C ALA A 155 11.33 2.55 18.66
N LEU A 156 10.71 1.43 19.05
CA LEU A 156 10.46 1.11 20.46
C LEU A 156 11.76 0.91 21.25
N ASP A 157 12.75 0.25 20.65
CA ASP A 157 14.08 0.09 21.22
C ASP A 157 14.76 1.45 21.43
N TYR A 158 14.79 2.28 20.38
CA TYR A 158 15.37 3.63 20.47
C TYR A 158 14.59 4.55 21.44
N ALA A 159 13.27 4.41 21.52
CA ALA A 159 12.46 5.24 22.42
C ALA A 159 12.92 5.13 23.89
N ALA A 160 13.44 3.97 24.31
CA ALA A 160 13.97 3.77 25.66
C ALA A 160 15.26 4.59 25.95
N GLU A 161 15.94 5.07 24.92
CA GLU A 161 17.13 5.94 25.04
C GLU A 161 16.79 7.43 25.17
N LEU A 162 15.50 7.81 25.04
CA LEU A 162 15.10 9.20 25.15
C LEU A 162 14.95 9.62 26.61
N ASP A 163 15.53 10.79 26.96
CA ASP A 163 15.44 11.40 28.28
C ASP A 163 14.30 12.43 28.40
N GLY A 164 13.25 12.30 27.58
CA GLY A 164 12.20 13.30 27.46
C GLY A 164 10.81 12.71 27.30
N ASN A 165 9.83 13.60 27.21
CA ASN A 165 8.44 13.20 27.00
C ASN A 165 8.23 12.55 25.63
N LEU A 166 7.76 11.33 25.63
CA LEU A 166 7.17 10.63 24.49
C LEU A 166 6.09 9.69 25.00
N ILE A 167 4.89 9.79 24.45
CA ILE A 167 3.77 8.91 24.78
C ILE A 167 3.50 8.03 23.57
N ILE A 168 3.56 6.71 23.75
CA ILE A 168 3.27 5.72 22.70
C ILE A 168 1.92 5.11 23.02
N LEU A 169 0.88 5.56 22.31
CA LEU A 169 -0.48 5.05 22.45
C LEU A 169 -0.65 3.84 21.55
N VAL A 170 -0.66 2.66 22.15
CA VAL A 170 -0.92 1.39 21.46
C VAL A 170 -2.42 1.12 21.46
N ASN A 171 -3.03 1.19 20.29
CA ASN A 171 -4.43 0.87 20.07
C ASN A 171 -4.58 -0.62 19.71
N ASP A 172 -4.93 -1.43 20.67
CA ASP A 172 -5.08 -2.89 20.54
C ASP A 172 -6.55 -3.26 20.36
N ASN A 173 -6.91 -3.78 19.19
CA ASN A 173 -8.24 -4.31 18.89
C ASN A 173 -8.20 -5.77 18.39
N ASP A 174 -7.04 -6.43 18.55
CA ASP A 174 -6.75 -7.82 18.18
C ASP A 174 -6.90 -8.10 16.68
N MET A 175 -6.71 -7.08 15.86
CA MET A 175 -6.84 -7.16 14.38
C MET A 175 -5.91 -6.18 13.68
N SER A 176 -5.25 -6.68 12.63
CA SER A 176 -4.69 -5.88 11.56
C SER A 176 -5.79 -5.59 10.50
N ILE A 177 -5.49 -5.72 9.20
CA ILE A 177 -6.54 -5.90 8.19
C ILE A 177 -7.23 -7.24 8.48
N ALA A 178 -6.45 -8.33 8.49
CA ALA A 178 -6.86 -9.68 8.90
C ALA A 178 -6.48 -9.98 10.37
N GLU A 179 -6.58 -11.23 10.77
CA GLU A 179 -6.17 -11.70 12.08
C GLU A 179 -4.66 -11.55 12.32
N ASN A 180 -4.28 -11.24 13.55
CA ASN A 180 -2.88 -11.10 13.95
C ASN A 180 -2.24 -12.46 14.28
N HIS A 181 -0.99 -12.65 13.85
CA HIS A 181 -0.22 -13.88 14.07
C HIS A 181 1.16 -13.58 14.68
N GLY A 182 1.68 -14.50 15.49
CA GLY A 182 3.04 -14.45 16.03
C GLY A 182 3.15 -14.17 17.53
N GLY A 183 4.39 -14.22 18.02
CA GLY A 183 4.69 -14.14 19.45
C GLY A 183 4.39 -12.78 20.08
N LEU A 184 4.53 -11.70 19.33
CA LEU A 184 4.17 -10.36 19.76
C LEU A 184 2.69 -10.30 20.15
N TYR A 185 1.80 -10.82 19.32
CA TYR A 185 0.36 -10.81 19.55
C TYR A 185 -0.08 -11.75 20.67
N GLN A 186 0.67 -12.83 20.90
CA GLN A 186 0.49 -13.67 22.10
C GLN A 186 0.79 -12.86 23.37
N ASN A 187 1.82 -12.02 23.34
CA ASN A 187 2.13 -11.14 24.47
C ASN A 187 1.04 -10.07 24.66
N LEU A 188 0.57 -9.41 23.60
CA LEU A 188 -0.54 -8.45 23.70
C LEU A 188 -1.81 -9.12 24.27
N ARG A 189 -2.15 -10.32 23.82
CA ARG A 189 -3.25 -11.09 24.37
C ARG A 189 -3.07 -11.36 25.87
N LEU A 190 -1.89 -11.80 26.29
CA LEU A 190 -1.58 -12.00 27.70
C LEU A 190 -1.76 -10.71 28.51
N LEU A 191 -1.34 -9.58 27.97
CA LEU A 191 -1.53 -8.28 28.61
C LEU A 191 -3.02 -7.90 28.71
N ARG A 192 -3.82 -8.16 27.68
CA ARG A 192 -5.28 -7.96 27.74
C ARG A 192 -5.92 -8.85 28.83
N GLU A 193 -5.62 -10.14 28.83
CA GLU A 193 -6.19 -11.12 29.76
C GLU A 193 -5.82 -10.86 31.22
N THR A 194 -4.63 -10.30 31.47
CA THR A 194 -4.12 -10.01 32.83
C THR A 194 -4.35 -8.56 33.27
N GLY A 195 -5.05 -7.74 32.44
CA GLY A 195 -5.24 -6.31 32.73
C GLY A 195 -3.90 -5.56 32.83
N GLY A 196 -2.93 -5.91 31.96
CA GLY A 196 -1.60 -5.30 31.90
C GLY A 196 -0.63 -5.74 33.01
N LYS A 197 -0.99 -6.73 33.85
CA LYS A 197 -0.24 -7.13 35.06
C LYS A 197 0.72 -8.30 34.84
N ALA A 198 0.76 -8.89 33.64
CA ALA A 198 1.69 -9.99 33.35
C ALA A 198 3.14 -9.55 33.58
N GLU A 199 3.95 -10.45 34.14
CA GLU A 199 5.40 -10.25 34.30
C GLU A 199 6.09 -10.20 32.93
N CYS A 200 5.67 -11.07 31.99
CA CYS A 200 6.11 -11.04 30.62
C CYS A 200 5.38 -9.89 29.89
N ASN A 201 6.06 -8.76 29.77
CA ASN A 201 5.57 -7.56 29.09
C ASN A 201 6.66 -7.01 28.19
N LEU A 202 6.43 -7.08 26.88
CA LEU A 202 7.37 -6.65 25.85
C LEU A 202 7.85 -5.21 26.06
N PHE A 203 6.94 -4.30 26.34
CA PHE A 203 7.27 -2.88 26.47
C PHE A 203 8.18 -2.61 27.70
N ARG A 204 7.88 -3.27 28.82
CA ARG A 204 8.73 -3.19 30.02
C ARG A 204 10.09 -3.86 29.82
N ALA A 205 10.12 -4.95 29.05
CA ALA A 205 11.37 -5.63 28.72
C ALA A 205 12.30 -4.75 27.86
N MET A 206 11.72 -3.83 27.08
CA MET A 206 12.45 -2.82 26.31
C MET A 206 12.82 -1.57 27.14
N GLY A 207 12.49 -1.53 28.44
CA GLY A 207 12.83 -0.39 29.32
C GLY A 207 11.80 0.74 29.33
N LEU A 208 10.63 0.57 28.71
CA LEU A 208 9.60 1.57 28.65
C LEU A 208 8.64 1.49 29.84
N ASP A 209 8.21 2.64 30.38
CA ASP A 209 7.08 2.70 31.27
C ASP A 209 5.80 2.23 30.57
N TYR A 210 4.91 1.58 31.33
CA TYR A 210 3.73 0.94 30.75
C TYR A 210 2.48 1.17 31.60
N ARG A 211 1.40 1.57 30.92
CA ARG A 211 0.05 1.71 31.48
C ARG A 211 -0.96 0.98 30.61
N PHE A 212 -1.95 0.39 31.26
CA PHE A 212 -2.99 -0.39 30.59
C PHE A 212 -4.37 0.22 30.84
N VAL A 213 -5.19 0.34 29.80
CA VAL A 213 -6.58 0.78 29.85
C VAL A 213 -7.45 -0.33 29.25
N ALA A 214 -8.21 -1.01 30.09
CA ALA A 214 -9.02 -2.15 29.68
C ALA A 214 -10.19 -1.78 28.76
N ASP A 215 -10.78 -0.60 28.94
CA ASP A 215 -11.84 -0.07 28.10
C ASP A 215 -11.35 1.21 27.39
N GLY A 216 -10.74 1.01 26.23
CA GLY A 216 -10.25 2.08 25.35
C GLY A 216 -11.36 2.81 24.59
N ASN A 217 -12.62 2.50 24.87
CA ASN A 217 -13.79 3.23 24.38
C ASN A 217 -14.58 3.90 25.54
N ASP A 218 -14.05 3.93 26.77
CA ASP A 218 -14.58 4.75 27.86
C ASP A 218 -13.81 6.06 27.98
N ILE A 219 -14.47 7.17 27.68
CA ILE A 219 -13.86 8.53 27.65
C ILE A 219 -13.28 8.91 29.03
N ALA A 220 -13.93 8.51 30.14
CA ALA A 220 -13.47 8.86 31.48
C ALA A 220 -12.14 8.17 31.81
N SER A 221 -12.05 6.87 31.55
CA SER A 221 -10.84 6.06 31.76
C SER A 221 -9.67 6.54 30.88
N LEU A 222 -9.97 6.93 29.64
CA LEU A 222 -8.97 7.47 28.71
C LEU A 222 -8.44 8.83 29.19
N ILE A 223 -9.32 9.75 29.62
CA ILE A 223 -8.92 11.06 30.16
C ILE A 223 -8.04 10.88 31.41
N GLU A 224 -8.41 9.97 32.32
CA GLU A 224 -7.59 9.66 33.50
C GLU A 224 -6.20 9.14 33.11
N ALA A 225 -6.14 8.18 32.20
CA ALA A 225 -4.88 7.62 31.72
C ALA A 225 -3.99 8.66 31.05
N PHE A 226 -4.55 9.48 30.17
CA PHE A 226 -3.78 10.50 29.45
C PHE A 226 -3.31 11.63 30.38
N LYS A 227 -4.13 12.06 31.35
CA LYS A 227 -3.69 13.02 32.38
C LYS A 227 -2.55 12.47 33.23
N ALA A 228 -2.52 11.17 33.49
CA ALA A 228 -1.48 10.56 34.29
C ALA A 228 -0.12 10.44 33.58
N VAL A 229 -0.08 10.58 32.25
CA VAL A 229 1.16 10.55 31.44
C VAL A 229 1.47 11.89 30.78
N LYS A 230 0.54 12.84 30.81
CA LYS A 230 0.79 14.20 30.33
C LYS A 230 2.00 14.79 31.06
N ASP A 231 2.88 15.41 30.29
CA ASP A 231 4.12 16.02 30.80
C ASP A 231 5.06 15.02 31.51
N SER A 232 4.97 13.72 31.16
CA SER A 232 5.96 12.72 31.64
C SER A 232 7.37 13.14 31.24
N THR A 233 8.34 12.79 32.07
CA THR A 233 9.76 13.10 31.81
C THR A 233 10.53 11.95 31.17
N GLN A 234 9.81 10.85 30.89
CA GLN A 234 10.36 9.64 30.28
C GLN A 234 9.33 9.06 29.29
N PRO A 235 9.77 8.29 28.29
CA PRO A 235 8.87 7.59 27.38
C PRO A 235 7.94 6.62 28.11
N VAL A 236 6.68 6.64 27.71
CA VAL A 236 5.64 5.79 28.31
C VAL A 236 4.72 5.19 27.26
N VAL A 237 4.44 3.90 27.37
CA VAL A 237 3.43 3.20 26.58
C VAL A 237 2.09 3.24 27.30
N VAL A 238 1.06 3.74 26.61
CA VAL A 238 -0.34 3.65 27.03
C VAL A 238 -1.03 2.63 26.11
N HIS A 239 -1.29 1.44 26.62
CA HIS A 239 -1.93 0.35 25.90
C HIS A 239 -3.43 0.38 26.17
N ILE A 240 -4.22 0.72 25.15
CA ILE A 240 -5.69 0.78 25.23
C ILE A 240 -6.28 -0.38 24.43
N VAL A 241 -7.37 -0.97 24.93
CA VAL A 241 -8.12 -2.02 24.23
C VAL A 241 -9.40 -1.41 23.66
N THR A 242 -9.53 -1.41 22.33
CA THR A 242 -10.68 -0.81 21.64
C THR A 242 -11.49 -1.80 20.83
N GLN A 243 -12.72 -1.45 20.52
CA GLN A 243 -13.61 -2.21 19.64
C GLN A 243 -13.53 -1.67 18.21
N LYS A 244 -12.87 -2.41 17.29
CA LYS A 244 -12.86 -2.08 15.85
C LYS A 244 -14.29 -2.11 15.29
N GLY A 245 -14.70 -1.05 14.59
CA GLY A 245 -16.06 -0.95 14.03
C GLY A 245 -17.16 -0.60 15.02
N LYS A 246 -16.83 -0.16 16.25
CA LYS A 246 -17.76 0.14 17.33
C LYS A 246 -18.95 0.99 16.91
N GLY A 247 -20.15 0.52 17.22
CA GLY A 247 -21.41 1.21 16.94
C GLY A 247 -22.06 0.85 15.61
N TYR A 248 -21.42 -0.05 14.82
CA TYR A 248 -22.04 -0.61 13.62
C TYR A 248 -21.90 -2.13 13.63
N ALA A 249 -22.99 -2.83 13.91
CA ALA A 249 -23.00 -4.28 14.16
C ALA A 249 -22.33 -5.11 13.05
N PRO A 250 -22.51 -4.85 11.75
CA PRO A 250 -21.81 -5.59 10.71
C PRO A 250 -20.29 -5.46 10.81
N ALA A 251 -19.77 -4.26 11.15
CA ALA A 251 -18.33 -4.03 11.26
C ALA A 251 -17.73 -4.64 12.54
N GLU A 252 -18.49 -4.71 13.63
CA GLU A 252 -18.06 -5.39 14.86
C GLU A 252 -17.95 -6.89 14.68
N GLN A 253 -18.82 -7.49 13.84
CA GLN A 253 -18.87 -8.92 13.57
C GLN A 253 -17.89 -9.37 12.48
N HIS A 254 -17.62 -8.53 11.49
CA HIS A 254 -16.80 -8.84 10.31
C HIS A 254 -15.66 -7.82 10.15
N LYS A 255 -14.77 -7.76 11.14
CA LYS A 255 -13.71 -6.75 11.28
C LYS A 255 -12.77 -6.63 10.08
N GLU A 256 -12.49 -7.74 9.37
CA GLU A 256 -11.64 -7.77 8.17
C GLU A 256 -12.35 -7.07 7.01
N THR A 257 -13.58 -7.47 6.69
CA THR A 257 -14.38 -6.90 5.61
C THR A 257 -14.57 -5.38 5.78
N TRP A 258 -14.74 -4.94 7.03
CA TRP A 258 -14.99 -3.55 7.39
C TRP A 258 -13.74 -2.76 7.77
N HIS A 259 -12.54 -3.23 7.38
CA HIS A 259 -11.34 -2.41 7.51
C HIS A 259 -11.41 -1.20 6.58
N TYR A 260 -11.74 -1.45 5.31
CA TYR A 260 -12.02 -0.46 4.27
C TYR A 260 -13.34 -0.85 3.58
N CYS A 261 -14.16 0.12 3.22
CA CYS A 261 -15.41 -0.15 2.49
C CYS A 261 -15.50 0.70 1.22
N ALA A 262 -16.02 0.11 0.14
CA ALA A 262 -16.63 0.86 -0.95
C ALA A 262 -18.01 1.41 -0.51
N PRO A 263 -18.65 2.29 -1.28
CA PRO A 263 -20.03 2.72 -1.02
C PRO A 263 -20.99 1.54 -0.83
N PHE A 264 -21.87 1.62 0.17
CA PHE A 264 -22.74 0.52 0.59
C PHE A 264 -24.09 0.99 1.13
N HIS A 265 -25.06 0.08 1.24
CA HIS A 265 -26.34 0.31 1.89
C HIS A 265 -26.20 0.25 3.41
N PRO A 266 -26.37 1.35 4.17
CA PRO A 266 -26.07 1.37 5.61
C PRO A 266 -26.98 0.45 6.44
N GLU A 267 -28.19 0.12 5.95
CA GLU A 267 -29.14 -0.76 6.63
C GLU A 267 -28.77 -2.24 6.50
N THR A 268 -28.13 -2.65 5.39
CA THR A 268 -27.82 -4.06 5.10
C THR A 268 -26.32 -4.35 5.13
N GLY A 269 -25.48 -3.33 4.88
CA GLY A 269 -24.03 -3.48 4.68
C GLY A 269 -23.64 -3.98 3.29
N GLU A 270 -24.58 -4.15 2.37
CA GLU A 270 -24.32 -4.63 1.02
C GLU A 270 -23.67 -3.54 0.15
N PRO A 271 -22.62 -3.85 -0.64
CA PRO A 271 -21.99 -2.90 -1.55
C PRO A 271 -23.00 -2.35 -2.58
N LEU A 272 -22.85 -1.07 -2.97
CA LEU A 272 -23.63 -0.47 -4.05
C LEU A 272 -23.14 -0.89 -5.44
N MET A 273 -21.90 -1.34 -5.55
CA MET A 273 -21.30 -1.77 -6.82
C MET A 273 -21.33 -3.31 -6.91
N ASP A 274 -21.61 -3.82 -8.10
CA ASP A 274 -21.48 -5.24 -8.40
C ASP A 274 -19.99 -5.60 -8.52
N MET A 275 -19.51 -6.42 -7.58
CA MET A 275 -18.12 -6.91 -7.51
C MET A 275 -17.98 -8.35 -8.02
N SER A 276 -18.98 -8.89 -8.74
CA SER A 276 -19.05 -10.31 -9.11
C SER A 276 -18.23 -10.70 -10.34
N GLY A 277 -17.48 -9.78 -10.97
CA GLY A 277 -16.66 -10.05 -12.15
C GLY A 277 -15.37 -10.80 -11.86
N GLU A 278 -14.78 -11.49 -12.87
CA GLU A 278 -13.40 -11.95 -12.80
C GLU A 278 -12.46 -10.76 -12.66
N CYS A 279 -11.49 -10.86 -11.76
CA CYS A 279 -10.41 -9.90 -11.55
C CYS A 279 -9.08 -10.62 -11.35
N TYR A 280 -7.97 -9.89 -11.36
CA TYR A 280 -6.65 -10.50 -11.19
C TYR A 280 -6.52 -11.21 -9.85
N GLU A 281 -7.14 -10.69 -8.78
CA GLU A 281 -7.16 -11.31 -7.47
C GLU A 281 -7.85 -12.68 -7.50
N SER A 282 -9.05 -12.76 -8.12
CA SER A 282 -9.83 -14.00 -8.15
C SER A 282 -9.16 -15.10 -9.00
N ILE A 283 -8.59 -14.74 -10.15
CA ILE A 283 -7.88 -15.72 -10.99
C ILE A 283 -6.57 -16.18 -10.35
N THR A 284 -5.88 -15.30 -9.61
CA THR A 284 -4.68 -15.65 -8.85
C THR A 284 -5.02 -16.62 -7.73
N LEU A 285 -6.07 -16.34 -6.95
CA LEU A 285 -6.56 -17.23 -5.91
C LEU A 285 -6.84 -18.63 -6.47
N ASP A 286 -7.64 -18.71 -7.54
CA ASP A 286 -8.01 -19.99 -8.16
C ASP A 286 -6.80 -20.76 -8.68
N PHE A 287 -5.86 -20.07 -9.28
CA PHE A 287 -4.62 -20.66 -9.78
C PHE A 287 -3.77 -21.18 -8.62
N MET A 288 -3.52 -20.37 -7.60
CA MET A 288 -2.69 -20.73 -6.46
C MET A 288 -3.30 -21.87 -5.64
N MET A 289 -4.61 -21.89 -5.42
CA MET A 289 -5.29 -22.98 -4.73
C MET A 289 -5.12 -24.31 -5.47
N LYS A 290 -5.20 -24.30 -6.81
CA LYS A 290 -4.95 -25.50 -7.63
C LYS A 290 -3.48 -25.95 -7.54
N LYS A 291 -2.53 -25.01 -7.62
CA LYS A 291 -1.09 -25.31 -7.52
C LYS A 291 -0.73 -25.88 -6.15
N MET A 292 -1.17 -25.27 -5.06
CA MET A 292 -0.93 -25.75 -3.69
C MET A 292 -1.56 -27.12 -3.44
N GLN A 293 -2.74 -27.39 -4.01
CA GLN A 293 -3.36 -28.71 -3.91
C GLN A 293 -2.56 -29.78 -4.67
N ALA A 294 -1.96 -29.45 -5.80
CA ALA A 294 -1.19 -30.38 -6.63
C ALA A 294 0.24 -30.61 -6.12
N ASP A 295 0.86 -29.59 -5.51
CA ASP A 295 2.25 -29.63 -5.05
C ASP A 295 2.36 -29.06 -3.62
N PRO A 296 2.67 -29.92 -2.62
CA PRO A 296 2.80 -29.49 -1.22
C PRO A 296 4.04 -28.60 -0.96
N SER A 297 4.96 -28.47 -1.91
CA SER A 297 6.11 -27.57 -1.81
C SER A 297 5.77 -26.13 -2.18
N VAL A 298 4.64 -25.88 -2.84
CA VAL A 298 4.14 -24.54 -3.18
C VAL A 298 3.50 -23.90 -1.96
N CYS A 299 3.85 -22.68 -1.66
CA CYS A 299 3.20 -21.90 -0.59
C CYS A 299 2.96 -20.45 -1.02
N MET A 300 1.93 -19.85 -0.42
CA MET A 300 1.57 -18.45 -0.56
C MET A 300 1.99 -17.68 0.68
N ILE A 301 2.70 -16.56 0.51
CA ILE A 301 3.14 -15.67 1.59
C ILE A 301 2.42 -14.32 1.42
N THR A 302 1.98 -13.73 2.53
CA THR A 302 1.48 -12.35 2.60
C THR A 302 2.10 -11.64 3.80
N SER A 303 2.11 -10.31 3.74
CA SER A 303 2.55 -9.43 4.83
C SER A 303 1.37 -8.59 5.36
N GLY A 304 0.39 -9.27 5.98
CA GLY A 304 -0.77 -8.63 6.59
C GLY A 304 -1.86 -8.16 5.61
N THR A 305 -1.72 -8.48 4.32
CA THR A 305 -2.67 -8.09 3.25
C THR A 305 -3.16 -9.30 2.43
N PRO A 306 -3.78 -10.31 3.06
CA PRO A 306 -4.12 -11.57 2.37
C PRO A 306 -5.08 -11.38 1.19
N THR A 307 -5.94 -10.36 1.24
CA THR A 307 -6.93 -10.08 0.20
C THR A 307 -6.34 -9.49 -1.08
N VAL A 308 -5.08 -9.05 -1.07
CA VAL A 308 -4.38 -8.55 -2.29
C VAL A 308 -4.34 -9.58 -3.43
N LEU A 309 -4.40 -10.86 -3.09
CA LEU A 309 -4.52 -11.98 -4.03
C LEU A 309 -5.78 -12.83 -3.76
N GLY A 310 -6.82 -12.25 -3.19
CA GLY A 310 -8.14 -12.86 -3.02
C GLY A 310 -8.27 -13.85 -1.86
N PHE A 311 -7.24 -14.04 -1.00
CA PHE A 311 -7.28 -15.01 0.10
C PHE A 311 -8.14 -14.53 1.27
N THR A 312 -9.45 -14.82 1.22
CA THR A 312 -10.38 -14.63 2.34
C THR A 312 -10.03 -15.56 3.50
N GLU A 313 -10.62 -15.32 4.69
CA GLU A 313 -10.44 -16.18 5.86
C GLU A 313 -10.75 -17.66 5.56
N GLU A 314 -11.82 -17.93 4.80
CA GLU A 314 -12.17 -19.30 4.37
C GLU A 314 -11.08 -19.93 3.51
N MET A 315 -10.56 -19.18 2.52
CA MET A 315 -9.53 -19.68 1.62
C MET A 315 -8.19 -19.90 2.34
N ARG A 316 -7.84 -19.04 3.30
CA ARG A 316 -6.66 -19.22 4.16
C ARG A 316 -6.76 -20.50 4.98
N LYS A 317 -7.93 -20.75 5.60
CA LYS A 317 -8.18 -22.01 6.33
C LYS A 317 -8.08 -23.25 5.44
N LYS A 318 -8.58 -23.15 4.21
CA LYS A 318 -8.52 -24.24 3.21
C LYS A 318 -7.11 -24.51 2.72
N ALA A 319 -6.30 -23.46 2.50
CA ALA A 319 -4.89 -23.58 2.14
C ALA A 319 -4.03 -24.12 3.28
N GLY A 320 -4.44 -23.89 4.54
CA GLY A 320 -3.78 -24.41 5.73
C GLY A 320 -2.31 -24.00 5.82
N ARG A 321 -1.40 -24.98 6.06
CA ARG A 321 0.03 -24.69 6.25
C ARG A 321 0.75 -24.13 5.03
N GLN A 322 0.15 -24.17 3.85
CA GLN A 322 0.71 -23.60 2.63
C GLN A 322 0.40 -22.11 2.48
N PHE A 323 -0.47 -21.56 3.32
CA PHE A 323 -0.67 -20.12 3.44
C PHE A 323 0.07 -19.60 4.67
N ILE A 324 0.91 -18.58 4.47
CA ILE A 324 1.79 -17.99 5.49
C ILE A 324 1.52 -16.50 5.55
N ASP A 325 1.03 -16.01 6.69
CA ASP A 325 0.96 -14.57 6.97
C ASP A 325 2.04 -14.22 8.01
N VAL A 326 2.95 -13.33 7.62
CA VAL A 326 4.07 -12.90 8.48
C VAL A 326 3.72 -11.67 9.33
N GLY A 327 2.48 -11.18 9.25
CA GLY A 327 2.11 -9.87 9.77
C GLY A 327 2.60 -8.76 8.84
N ILE A 328 2.51 -7.50 9.26
CA ILE A 328 3.03 -6.38 8.48
C ILE A 328 4.57 -6.37 8.61
N ALA A 329 5.23 -7.15 7.76
CA ALA A 329 6.67 -7.40 7.82
C ALA A 329 7.19 -7.83 6.43
N GLU A 330 7.21 -6.89 5.48
CA GLU A 330 7.55 -7.13 4.07
C GLU A 330 8.99 -7.63 3.91
N GLU A 331 9.92 -7.10 4.69
CA GLU A 331 11.32 -7.49 4.71
C GLU A 331 11.45 -8.96 5.12
N ASN A 332 10.76 -9.36 6.19
CA ASN A 332 10.73 -10.75 6.65
C ASN A 332 10.08 -11.69 5.62
N ALA A 333 9.05 -11.22 4.90
CA ALA A 333 8.38 -12.01 3.86
C ALA A 333 9.35 -12.40 2.74
N VAL A 334 10.17 -11.47 2.26
CA VAL A 334 11.17 -11.72 1.21
C VAL A 334 12.27 -12.65 1.71
N ALA A 335 12.83 -12.39 2.90
CA ALA A 335 13.86 -13.23 3.48
C ALA A 335 13.35 -14.66 3.75
N LEU A 336 12.11 -14.80 4.23
CA LEU A 336 11.45 -16.11 4.40
C LEU A 336 11.26 -16.83 3.08
N ALA A 337 10.79 -16.13 2.04
CA ALA A 337 10.65 -16.70 0.70
C ALA A 337 11.99 -17.21 0.17
N SER A 338 13.06 -16.43 0.33
CA SER A 338 14.41 -16.86 -0.02
C SER A 338 14.83 -18.15 0.71
N GLY A 339 14.60 -18.21 2.03
CA GLY A 339 14.91 -19.40 2.82
C GLY A 339 14.12 -20.65 2.43
N ILE A 340 12.83 -20.49 2.10
CA ILE A 340 11.97 -21.57 1.59
C ILE A 340 12.48 -22.08 0.24
N ALA A 341 12.80 -21.15 -0.69
CA ALA A 341 13.32 -21.51 -2.01
C ALA A 341 14.68 -22.21 -1.92
N ALA A 342 15.58 -21.72 -1.07
CA ALA A 342 16.90 -22.35 -0.82
C ALA A 342 16.78 -23.80 -0.31
N ASN A 343 15.69 -24.17 0.33
CA ASN A 343 15.41 -25.53 0.80
C ASN A 343 14.51 -26.34 -0.16
N GLY A 344 14.35 -25.89 -1.40
CA GLY A 344 13.59 -26.58 -2.47
C GLY A 344 12.08 -26.39 -2.42
N GLY A 345 11.56 -25.45 -1.61
CA GLY A 345 10.17 -25.02 -1.65
C GLY A 345 9.93 -24.03 -2.80
N LYS A 346 8.68 -23.81 -3.15
CA LYS A 346 8.22 -22.92 -4.22
C LYS A 346 7.37 -21.79 -3.63
N PRO A 347 7.98 -20.77 -3.02
CA PRO A 347 7.23 -19.68 -2.39
C PRO A 347 6.74 -18.67 -3.41
N VAL A 348 5.50 -18.19 -3.21
CA VAL A 348 4.92 -17.07 -3.92
C VAL A 348 4.56 -16.01 -2.90
N TYR A 349 5.13 -14.82 -3.00
CA TYR A 349 4.84 -13.69 -2.13
C TYR A 349 3.99 -12.65 -2.86
N GLY A 350 2.81 -12.32 -2.33
CA GLY A 350 1.93 -11.29 -2.87
C GLY A 350 1.97 -10.02 -2.05
N VAL A 351 2.19 -8.88 -2.73
CA VAL A 351 2.36 -7.58 -2.07
C VAL A 351 1.94 -6.42 -2.98
N TYR A 352 1.44 -5.34 -2.39
CA TYR A 352 1.18 -4.11 -3.16
C TYR A 352 2.48 -3.45 -3.63
N SER A 353 2.46 -2.85 -4.81
CA SER A 353 3.59 -2.14 -5.41
C SER A 353 4.18 -1.07 -4.47
N THR A 354 3.33 -0.34 -3.76
CA THR A 354 3.79 0.66 -2.80
C THR A 354 4.50 0.04 -1.59
N PHE A 355 4.08 -1.15 -1.11
CA PHE A 355 4.65 -1.75 0.10
C PHE A 355 5.93 -2.54 -0.15
N ILE A 356 6.14 -3.06 -1.37
CA ILE A 356 7.41 -3.74 -1.71
C ILE A 356 8.64 -2.81 -1.61
N GLN A 357 8.42 -1.49 -1.59
CA GLN A 357 9.50 -0.50 -1.44
C GLN A 357 10.34 -0.74 -0.18
N ARG A 358 9.75 -1.24 0.91
CA ARG A 358 10.46 -1.56 2.16
C ARG A 358 11.46 -2.70 2.02
N ALA A 359 11.22 -3.62 1.10
CA ALA A 359 11.99 -4.86 0.98
C ALA A 359 13.06 -4.83 -0.12
N TYR A 360 13.46 -3.64 -0.61
CA TYR A 360 14.49 -3.52 -1.66
C TYR A 360 15.79 -4.20 -1.26
N ASP A 361 16.26 -3.99 -0.03
CA ASP A 361 17.49 -4.59 0.48
C ASP A 361 17.39 -6.12 0.50
N GLN A 362 16.28 -6.67 1.04
CA GLN A 362 16.08 -8.12 1.14
C GLN A 362 15.92 -8.77 -0.24
N ILE A 363 15.28 -8.08 -1.21
CA ILE A 363 15.22 -8.56 -2.60
C ILE A 363 16.64 -8.62 -3.18
N SER A 364 17.44 -7.57 -2.97
CA SER A 364 18.81 -7.51 -3.47
C SER A 364 19.73 -8.51 -2.77
N GLN A 365 19.79 -8.48 -1.42
CA GLN A 365 20.77 -9.18 -0.62
C GLN A 365 20.34 -10.63 -0.29
N ASP A 366 19.12 -10.81 0.22
CA ASP A 366 18.71 -12.13 0.68
C ASP A 366 18.24 -13.02 -0.47
N LEU A 367 17.63 -12.44 -1.51
CA LEU A 367 17.03 -13.18 -2.62
C LEU A 367 17.94 -13.24 -3.85
N CYS A 368 18.30 -12.09 -4.45
CA CYS A 368 18.94 -12.04 -5.77
C CYS A 368 20.42 -12.39 -5.77
N ILE A 369 21.21 -11.97 -4.76
CA ILE A 369 22.63 -12.39 -4.63
C ILE A 369 22.72 -13.91 -4.50
N ASN A 370 21.74 -14.53 -3.82
CA ASN A 370 21.69 -15.97 -3.62
C ASN A 370 21.04 -16.73 -4.78
N SER A 371 20.46 -16.03 -5.77
CA SER A 371 19.73 -16.61 -6.91
C SER A 371 18.65 -17.62 -6.49
N ASN A 372 18.01 -17.42 -5.34
CA ASN A 372 16.96 -18.31 -4.87
C ASN A 372 15.65 -18.08 -5.66
N ALA A 373 15.10 -19.16 -6.19
CA ALA A 373 13.94 -19.12 -7.08
C ALA A 373 12.63 -18.91 -6.27
N ALA A 374 12.35 -17.67 -5.88
CA ALA A 374 11.07 -17.25 -5.31
C ALA A 374 10.31 -16.37 -6.30
N THR A 375 8.99 -16.45 -6.27
CA THR A 375 8.10 -15.60 -7.05
C THR A 375 7.54 -14.48 -6.16
N ILE A 376 7.60 -13.25 -6.63
CA ILE A 376 6.95 -12.09 -5.99
C ILE A 376 5.91 -11.53 -6.96
N ILE A 377 4.66 -11.44 -6.55
CA ILE A 377 3.59 -10.77 -7.30
C ILE A 377 3.46 -9.35 -6.75
N VAL A 378 3.78 -8.36 -7.59
CA VAL A 378 3.61 -6.94 -7.30
C VAL A 378 2.26 -6.49 -7.85
N ALA A 379 1.30 -6.28 -6.95
CA ALA A 379 -0.05 -5.89 -7.29
C ALA A 379 -0.21 -4.36 -7.30
N TRP A 380 -1.11 -3.86 -8.14
CA TRP A 380 -1.48 -2.44 -8.24
C TRP A 380 -0.32 -1.51 -8.64
N GLY A 381 0.68 -2.05 -9.34
CA GLY A 381 1.77 -1.28 -9.95
C GLY A 381 1.31 -0.68 -11.28
N SER A 382 0.68 0.49 -11.26
CA SER A 382 0.15 1.17 -12.45
C SER A 382 -0.44 2.54 -12.09
N VAL A 383 -0.57 3.42 -13.07
CA VAL A 383 -1.39 4.64 -12.98
C VAL A 383 -2.88 4.33 -12.75
N TYR A 384 -3.33 3.14 -13.12
CA TYR A 384 -4.69 2.63 -12.85
C TYR A 384 -4.84 2.02 -11.45
N GLY A 385 -3.79 2.04 -10.63
CA GLY A 385 -3.76 1.51 -9.27
C GLY A 385 -4.35 2.47 -8.24
N MET A 386 -3.76 2.48 -7.05
CA MET A 386 -4.15 3.42 -5.99
C MET A 386 -3.69 4.83 -6.35
N ASN A 387 -4.55 5.83 -6.12
CA ASN A 387 -4.32 7.22 -6.52
C ASN A 387 -4.04 8.19 -5.35
N ASP A 388 -3.95 7.70 -4.11
CA ASP A 388 -3.50 8.50 -2.97
C ASP A 388 -1.98 8.63 -2.96
N VAL A 389 -1.45 9.80 -2.61
CA VAL A 389 -0.01 10.09 -2.62
C VAL A 389 0.83 9.12 -1.79
N THR A 390 0.26 8.54 -0.76
CA THR A 390 0.95 7.60 0.14
C THR A 390 0.93 6.16 -0.37
N HIS A 391 0.16 5.85 -1.43
CA HIS A 391 -0.03 4.50 -1.93
C HIS A 391 0.27 4.33 -3.43
N LEU A 392 0.98 5.27 -4.04
CA LEU A 392 1.30 5.25 -5.47
C LEU A 392 2.10 4.00 -5.86
N GLY A 393 1.65 3.29 -6.89
CA GLY A 393 2.32 2.14 -7.49
C GLY A 393 3.10 2.49 -8.76
N LEU A 394 3.83 3.62 -8.78
CA LEU A 394 4.45 4.17 -9.99
C LEU A 394 5.97 4.04 -10.03
N TYR A 395 6.60 3.61 -8.94
CA TYR A 395 8.05 3.63 -8.76
C TYR A 395 8.69 2.24 -8.76
N ASP A 396 7.91 1.18 -8.87
CA ASP A 396 8.36 -0.22 -8.81
C ASP A 396 9.28 -0.58 -9.99
N ILE A 397 9.01 -0.06 -11.21
CA ILE A 397 9.84 -0.31 -12.39
C ILE A 397 11.28 0.17 -12.17
N PRO A 398 11.56 1.46 -11.92
CA PRO A 398 12.93 1.92 -11.71
C PRO A 398 13.57 1.32 -10.45
N MET A 399 12.80 1.08 -9.41
CA MET A 399 13.31 0.54 -8.15
C MET A 399 13.81 -0.89 -8.30
N LEU A 400 13.04 -1.77 -8.92
CA LEU A 400 13.37 -3.20 -9.01
C LEU A 400 14.22 -3.53 -10.24
N ALA A 401 14.06 -2.79 -11.33
CA ALA A 401 14.72 -3.09 -12.60
C ALA A 401 16.26 -2.93 -12.60
N ASN A 402 16.82 -2.36 -11.54
CA ASN A 402 18.28 -2.21 -11.38
C ASN A 402 18.93 -3.32 -10.55
N ILE A 403 18.15 -4.25 -9.97
CA ILE A 403 18.67 -5.34 -9.15
C ILE A 403 19.23 -6.45 -10.06
N PRO A 404 20.52 -6.83 -9.93
CA PRO A 404 21.09 -7.93 -10.69
C PRO A 404 20.41 -9.27 -10.39
N ASN A 405 20.39 -10.18 -11.37
CA ASN A 405 19.81 -11.53 -11.31
C ASN A 405 18.28 -11.56 -11.13
N LEU A 406 17.61 -10.43 -10.97
CA LEU A 406 16.16 -10.37 -10.90
C LEU A 406 15.54 -10.47 -12.29
N VAL A 407 14.58 -11.38 -12.46
CA VAL A 407 13.69 -11.41 -13.63
C VAL A 407 12.42 -10.66 -13.27
N TYR A 408 12.13 -9.56 -13.96
CA TYR A 408 10.93 -8.76 -13.70
C TYR A 408 10.05 -8.76 -14.95
N LEU A 409 8.85 -9.32 -14.83
CA LEU A 409 7.91 -9.56 -15.93
C LEU A 409 6.70 -8.62 -15.82
N ALA A 410 6.20 -8.17 -16.97
CA ALA A 410 5.00 -7.36 -17.10
C ALA A 410 4.05 -7.98 -18.14
N PRO A 411 3.09 -8.82 -17.73
CA PRO A 411 2.08 -9.37 -18.62
C PRO A 411 1.06 -8.29 -19.03
N THR A 412 0.45 -8.48 -20.19
CA THR A 412 -0.62 -7.64 -20.72
C THR A 412 -1.99 -8.27 -20.50
N THR A 413 -2.10 -9.59 -20.67
CA THR A 413 -3.37 -10.31 -20.59
C THR A 413 -3.40 -11.30 -19.42
N LYS A 414 -4.59 -11.75 -19.06
CA LYS A 414 -4.85 -12.84 -18.10
C LYS A 414 -4.03 -14.10 -18.47
N GLU A 415 -4.01 -14.45 -19.74
CA GLU A 415 -3.34 -15.64 -20.23
C GLU A 415 -1.82 -15.54 -20.06
N GLU A 416 -1.25 -14.38 -20.38
CA GLU A 416 0.18 -14.10 -20.19
C GLU A 416 0.52 -14.10 -18.69
N TYR A 417 -0.30 -13.45 -17.85
CA TYR A 417 -0.11 -13.42 -16.40
C TYR A 417 -0.06 -14.83 -15.79
N LEU A 418 -1.04 -15.66 -16.11
CA LEU A 418 -1.10 -17.03 -15.58
C LEU A 418 0.04 -17.91 -16.11
N ALA A 419 0.45 -17.73 -17.37
CA ALA A 419 1.59 -18.47 -17.95
C ALA A 419 2.92 -18.05 -17.32
N MET A 420 3.12 -16.75 -17.05
CA MET A 420 4.29 -16.25 -16.34
C MET A 420 4.33 -16.76 -14.89
N LEU A 421 3.19 -16.78 -14.22
CA LEU A 421 3.07 -17.28 -12.84
C LEU A 421 3.36 -18.78 -12.79
N ASP A 422 2.83 -19.56 -13.74
CA ASP A 422 3.12 -21.00 -13.85
C ASP A 422 4.61 -21.26 -14.06
N TRP A 423 5.20 -20.58 -15.04
CA TRP A 423 6.63 -20.71 -15.33
C TRP A 423 7.49 -20.31 -14.11
N SER A 424 7.17 -19.20 -13.46
CA SER A 424 7.98 -18.70 -12.33
C SER A 424 7.98 -19.65 -11.13
N ILE A 425 6.88 -20.38 -10.89
CA ILE A 425 6.76 -21.39 -9.83
C ILE A 425 7.49 -22.69 -10.18
N GLU A 426 7.53 -23.08 -11.46
CA GLU A 426 8.10 -24.35 -11.89
C GLU A 426 9.62 -24.30 -12.17
N GLN A 427 10.16 -23.12 -12.46
CA GLN A 427 11.62 -22.95 -12.64
C GLN A 427 12.33 -22.87 -11.27
N ASN A 428 13.65 -23.09 -11.24
CA ASN A 428 14.48 -23.11 -10.04
C ASN A 428 15.81 -22.34 -10.17
N GLU A 429 15.89 -21.43 -11.13
CA GLU A 429 17.14 -20.75 -11.50
C GLU A 429 17.14 -19.27 -11.11
N HIS A 430 15.97 -18.63 -11.09
CA HIS A 430 15.87 -17.17 -10.98
C HIS A 430 14.87 -16.72 -9.92
N PRO A 431 15.18 -15.67 -9.14
CA PRO A 431 14.16 -14.87 -8.48
C PRO A 431 13.33 -14.11 -9.52
N VAL A 432 12.00 -14.20 -9.40
CA VAL A 432 11.06 -13.62 -10.36
C VAL A 432 10.11 -12.67 -9.68
N VAL A 433 9.96 -11.48 -10.25
CA VAL A 433 8.87 -10.56 -9.93
C VAL A 433 7.90 -10.52 -11.11
N ILE A 434 6.60 -10.57 -10.84
CA ILE A 434 5.54 -10.39 -11.84
C ILE A 434 4.74 -9.15 -11.44
N ARG A 435 4.75 -8.16 -12.32
CA ARG A 435 3.93 -6.94 -12.18
C ARG A 435 2.52 -7.27 -12.63
N MET A 436 1.64 -7.54 -11.68
CA MET A 436 0.24 -7.83 -11.97
C MET A 436 -0.38 -6.60 -12.67
N PRO A 437 -1.04 -6.78 -13.83
CA PRO A 437 -1.56 -5.64 -14.58
C PRO A 437 -2.51 -4.76 -13.75
N GLY A 438 -2.41 -3.46 -13.91
CA GLY A 438 -3.34 -2.50 -13.34
C GLY A 438 -4.63 -2.38 -14.16
N GLY A 439 -5.70 -1.94 -13.52
CA GLY A 439 -6.99 -1.72 -14.17
C GLY A 439 -7.81 -2.98 -14.40
N ALA A 440 -8.68 -2.94 -15.41
CA ALA A 440 -9.58 -4.04 -15.74
C ALA A 440 -8.83 -5.26 -16.28
N LEU A 441 -9.34 -6.45 -15.98
CA LEU A 441 -8.79 -7.71 -16.50
C LEU A 441 -8.97 -7.77 -18.01
N ILE A 442 -7.86 -7.99 -18.73
CA ILE A 442 -7.84 -8.16 -20.19
C ILE A 442 -7.61 -9.63 -20.50
N SER A 443 -8.42 -10.18 -21.39
CA SER A 443 -8.27 -11.56 -21.91
C SER A 443 -8.41 -11.53 -23.43
N ASP A 444 -7.50 -12.18 -24.14
CA ASP A 444 -7.58 -12.38 -25.59
C ASP A 444 -7.93 -13.84 -25.97
N GLY A 445 -8.07 -14.71 -24.98
CA GLY A 445 -8.42 -16.13 -25.12
C GLY A 445 -7.37 -16.96 -25.85
N LYS A 446 -6.17 -16.43 -26.08
CA LYS A 446 -5.12 -17.14 -26.83
C LYS A 446 -4.19 -17.90 -25.91
N ALA A 447 -3.81 -19.11 -26.32
CA ALA A 447 -2.79 -19.85 -25.62
C ALA A 447 -1.42 -19.16 -25.75
N VAL A 448 -0.73 -19.01 -24.63
CA VAL A 448 0.63 -18.45 -24.59
C VAL A 448 1.62 -19.56 -24.99
N THR A 449 2.37 -19.32 -26.04
CA THR A 449 3.38 -20.28 -26.55
C THR A 449 4.82 -19.83 -26.26
N LYS A 450 4.99 -18.66 -25.64
CA LYS A 450 6.30 -18.09 -25.33
C LYS A 450 7.00 -18.90 -24.24
N ASP A 451 8.27 -19.19 -24.49
CA ASP A 451 9.17 -19.76 -23.49
C ASP A 451 9.80 -18.62 -22.66
N PHE A 452 9.34 -18.45 -21.44
CA PHE A 452 9.85 -17.42 -20.52
C PHE A 452 11.24 -17.74 -19.95
N GLY A 453 11.73 -18.98 -20.11
CA GLY A 453 13.12 -19.35 -19.77
C GLY A 453 14.14 -18.74 -20.73
N ARG A 454 13.73 -18.29 -21.92
CA ARG A 454 14.56 -17.50 -22.83
C ARG A 454 14.48 -16.02 -22.43
N LEU A 455 15.24 -15.68 -21.39
CA LEU A 455 15.17 -14.36 -20.77
C LEU A 455 15.41 -13.21 -21.75
N ASN A 456 14.73 -12.09 -21.49
CA ASN A 456 14.85 -10.83 -22.22
C ASN A 456 14.56 -10.91 -23.73
N THR A 457 13.82 -11.93 -24.17
CA THR A 457 13.36 -12.02 -25.57
C THR A 457 12.00 -11.36 -25.71
N TYR A 458 11.86 -10.46 -26.69
CA TYR A 458 10.62 -9.75 -26.98
C TYR A 458 9.81 -10.49 -28.04
N GLU A 459 8.55 -10.14 -28.20
CA GLU A 459 7.69 -10.70 -29.24
C GLU A 459 7.20 -9.60 -30.18
N VAL A 460 7.47 -9.79 -31.48
CA VAL A 460 6.90 -8.94 -32.53
C VAL A 460 5.50 -9.43 -32.83
N LYS A 461 4.49 -8.69 -32.37
CA LYS A 461 3.07 -9.02 -32.57
C LYS A 461 2.59 -8.61 -33.95
N GLU A 462 3.10 -7.50 -34.48
CA GLU A 462 2.84 -7.02 -35.84
C GLU A 462 4.14 -6.48 -36.46
N LYS A 463 4.44 -6.87 -37.68
CA LYS A 463 5.64 -6.45 -38.39
C LYS A 463 5.32 -5.24 -39.28
N GLY A 464 6.12 -4.21 -39.18
CA GLY A 464 6.09 -3.01 -40.03
C GLY A 464 7.48 -2.52 -40.36
N ALA A 465 7.63 -1.23 -40.61
CA ALA A 465 8.90 -0.54 -40.84
C ALA A 465 8.83 0.92 -40.40
N LYS A 466 9.99 1.58 -40.32
CA LYS A 466 10.21 2.99 -39.95
C LYS A 466 9.89 3.34 -38.51
N VAL A 467 8.83 2.82 -37.92
CA VAL A 467 8.44 3.06 -36.53
C VAL A 467 8.28 1.73 -35.81
N ALA A 468 8.94 1.57 -34.66
CA ALA A 468 8.69 0.47 -33.75
C ALA A 468 7.99 0.99 -32.48
N VAL A 469 6.92 0.34 -32.08
CA VAL A 469 6.14 0.63 -30.87
C VAL A 469 6.36 -0.50 -29.88
N ILE A 470 6.97 -0.20 -28.73
CA ILE A 470 7.25 -1.16 -27.65
C ILE A 470 6.34 -0.80 -26.47
N GLY A 471 5.24 -1.52 -26.29
CA GLY A 471 4.28 -1.32 -25.21
C GLY A 471 4.50 -2.27 -24.06
N LEU A 472 4.77 -1.75 -22.85
CA LEU A 472 5.04 -2.56 -21.67
C LEU A 472 3.77 -2.83 -20.85
N GLY A 473 3.45 -4.10 -20.61
CA GLY A 473 2.41 -4.53 -19.66
C GLY A 473 1.07 -3.84 -19.89
N SER A 474 0.54 -3.12 -18.90
CA SER A 474 -0.76 -2.42 -18.97
C SER A 474 -0.83 -1.34 -20.07
N PHE A 475 0.32 -0.85 -20.56
CA PHE A 475 0.36 0.12 -21.67
C PHE A 475 0.56 -0.49 -23.05
N TYR A 476 0.61 -1.82 -23.16
CA TYR A 476 0.61 -2.48 -24.48
C TYR A 476 -0.65 -2.16 -25.30
N PRO A 477 -1.88 -2.17 -24.74
CA PRO A 477 -3.08 -1.76 -25.49
C PRO A 477 -3.05 -0.30 -25.97
N LEU A 478 -2.45 0.60 -25.19
CA LEU A 478 -2.22 1.98 -25.65
C LEU A 478 -1.26 2.00 -26.83
N GLY A 479 -0.24 1.14 -26.82
CA GLY A 479 0.68 0.95 -27.95
C GLY A 479 -0.01 0.46 -29.21
N GLU A 480 -0.98 -0.47 -29.10
CA GLU A 480 -1.81 -0.93 -30.25
C GLU A 480 -2.63 0.22 -30.84
N GLN A 481 -3.28 1.03 -29.98
CA GLN A 481 -4.06 2.18 -30.42
C GLN A 481 -3.19 3.23 -31.10
N ALA A 482 -2.04 3.57 -30.50
CA ALA A 482 -1.08 4.52 -31.08
C ALA A 482 -0.54 4.04 -32.42
N ALA A 483 -0.19 2.74 -32.56
CA ALA A 483 0.28 2.16 -33.82
C ALA A 483 -0.79 2.27 -34.93
N ALA A 484 -2.06 2.03 -34.60
CA ALA A 484 -3.17 2.17 -35.54
C ALA A 484 -3.33 3.65 -36.01
N LEU A 485 -3.24 4.60 -35.10
CA LEU A 485 -3.33 6.03 -35.43
C LEU A 485 -2.10 6.55 -36.22
N ILE A 486 -0.90 6.09 -35.90
CA ILE A 486 0.32 6.39 -36.69
C ILE A 486 0.12 5.91 -38.12
N LYS A 487 -0.37 4.70 -38.32
CA LYS A 487 -0.66 4.16 -39.66
C LYS A 487 -1.70 5.00 -40.39
N GLU A 488 -2.78 5.40 -39.74
CA GLU A 488 -3.82 6.23 -40.32
C GLU A 488 -3.30 7.59 -40.76
N LYS A 489 -2.54 8.28 -39.88
CA LYS A 489 -2.04 9.64 -40.12
C LYS A 489 -0.89 9.69 -41.12
N THR A 490 0.02 8.72 -41.08
CA THR A 490 1.29 8.78 -41.86
C THR A 490 1.35 7.80 -43.03
N GLY A 491 0.46 6.79 -43.06
CA GLY A 491 0.55 5.67 -44.01
C GLY A 491 1.65 4.64 -43.68
N VAL A 492 2.41 4.86 -42.62
CA VAL A 492 3.47 3.94 -42.16
C VAL A 492 2.86 2.86 -41.28
N GLN A 493 3.10 1.59 -41.59
CA GLN A 493 2.74 0.48 -40.71
C GLN A 493 3.83 0.33 -39.64
N PRO A 494 3.57 0.60 -38.34
CA PRO A 494 4.55 0.38 -37.29
C PRO A 494 4.79 -1.11 -37.02
N THR A 495 5.99 -1.45 -36.55
CA THR A 495 6.24 -2.74 -35.88
C THR A 495 5.74 -2.64 -34.44
N LEU A 496 4.84 -3.55 -34.02
CA LEU A 496 4.32 -3.61 -32.66
C LEU A 496 4.98 -4.74 -31.87
N ILE A 497 5.54 -4.40 -30.70
CA ILE A 497 6.37 -5.28 -29.89
C ILE A 497 5.85 -5.35 -28.46
N ASN A 498 5.67 -6.59 -27.94
CA ASN A 498 5.46 -6.83 -26.51
C ASN A 498 6.80 -7.28 -25.89
N PRO A 499 7.39 -6.48 -24.98
CA PRO A 499 8.69 -6.80 -24.39
C PRO A 499 8.64 -7.86 -23.30
N TYR A 500 7.51 -7.99 -22.57
CA TYR A 500 7.33 -8.87 -21.40
C TYR A 500 8.27 -8.62 -20.23
N TYR A 501 9.54 -8.30 -20.46
CA TYR A 501 10.60 -8.16 -19.46
C TYR A 501 10.90 -6.69 -19.18
N ILE A 502 10.94 -6.33 -17.90
CA ILE A 502 11.34 -5.00 -17.44
C ILE A 502 12.86 -4.93 -17.21
N THR A 503 13.48 -6.01 -16.73
CA THR A 503 14.89 -6.00 -16.27
C THR A 503 15.91 -6.02 -17.37
N GLY A 504 15.62 -6.59 -18.53
CA GLY A 504 16.56 -6.69 -19.63
C GLY A 504 16.04 -6.16 -20.95
N VAL A 505 16.88 -6.19 -21.97
CA VAL A 505 16.52 -5.78 -23.34
C VAL A 505 16.87 -6.91 -24.33
N ASP A 506 16.05 -7.06 -25.37
CA ASP A 506 16.31 -7.98 -26.49
C ASP A 506 17.28 -7.32 -27.47
N THR A 507 18.58 -7.52 -27.22
CA THR A 507 19.65 -6.89 -28.02
C THR A 507 19.60 -7.31 -29.49
N ASP A 508 19.23 -8.55 -29.77
CA ASP A 508 19.20 -9.08 -31.17
C ASP A 508 18.04 -8.46 -31.95
N LEU A 509 16.86 -8.37 -31.32
CA LEU A 509 15.72 -7.69 -31.93
C LEU A 509 15.99 -6.21 -32.14
N LEU A 510 16.44 -5.50 -31.08
CA LEU A 510 16.70 -4.07 -31.14
C LEU A 510 17.79 -3.73 -32.18
N GLU A 511 18.83 -4.56 -32.32
CA GLU A 511 19.84 -4.39 -33.37
C GLU A 511 19.24 -4.57 -34.76
N SER A 512 18.34 -5.54 -34.93
CA SER A 512 17.70 -5.82 -36.22
C SER A 512 16.81 -4.65 -36.69
N LEU A 513 16.19 -3.91 -35.74
CA LEU A 513 15.35 -2.74 -36.06
C LEU A 513 16.13 -1.58 -36.69
N LYS A 514 17.44 -1.46 -36.45
CA LYS A 514 18.28 -0.40 -37.04
C LYS A 514 18.33 -0.45 -38.59
N ALA A 515 17.98 -1.60 -39.17
CA ALA A 515 18.05 -1.77 -40.62
C ALA A 515 16.93 -1.04 -41.38
N ASP A 516 15.75 -0.89 -40.77
CA ASP A 516 14.55 -0.42 -41.47
C ASP A 516 13.62 0.45 -40.58
N HIS A 517 14.07 0.85 -39.35
CA HIS A 517 13.34 1.73 -38.45
C HIS A 517 14.12 3.01 -38.13
N ASP A 518 13.44 4.15 -38.26
CA ASP A 518 13.99 5.48 -37.98
C ASP A 518 13.64 5.95 -36.55
N VAL A 519 12.49 5.44 -36.01
CA VAL A 519 11.93 5.83 -34.72
C VAL A 519 11.55 4.60 -33.92
N VAL A 520 11.94 4.59 -32.65
CA VAL A 520 11.48 3.60 -31.64
C VAL A 520 10.75 4.37 -30.55
N ILE A 521 9.54 3.96 -30.22
CA ILE A 521 8.80 4.50 -29.10
C ILE A 521 8.59 3.45 -28.01
N THR A 522 8.67 3.86 -26.77
CA THR A 522 8.39 2.98 -25.60
C THR A 522 7.25 3.57 -24.78
N LEU A 523 6.41 2.69 -24.27
CA LEU A 523 5.29 3.06 -23.41
C LEU A 523 5.36 2.25 -22.11
N GLU A 524 5.37 2.95 -20.99
CA GLU A 524 5.35 2.35 -19.63
C GLU A 524 4.44 3.14 -18.69
N ASP A 525 3.70 2.42 -17.84
CA ASP A 525 2.78 3.01 -16.84
C ASP A 525 3.46 3.25 -15.47
N GLY A 526 4.71 3.65 -15.51
CA GLY A 526 5.55 4.07 -14.39
C GLY A 526 6.26 5.38 -14.70
N VAL A 527 7.05 5.87 -13.74
CA VAL A 527 7.87 7.08 -13.94
C VAL A 527 8.99 6.81 -14.94
N LEU A 528 9.26 7.80 -15.82
CA LEU A 528 10.30 7.69 -16.86
C LEU A 528 11.72 7.61 -16.28
N ASP A 529 11.99 8.39 -15.22
CA ASP A 529 13.31 8.45 -14.59
C ASP A 529 13.74 7.05 -14.06
N GLY A 530 14.76 6.47 -14.65
CA GLY A 530 15.23 5.10 -14.36
C GLY A 530 14.32 4.00 -14.87
N GLY A 531 13.32 4.32 -15.69
CA GLY A 531 12.32 3.41 -16.21
C GLY A 531 12.80 2.47 -17.32
N PHE A 532 11.84 1.74 -17.89
CA PHE A 532 12.09 0.80 -18.98
C PHE A 532 12.56 1.50 -20.26
N GLY A 533 11.93 2.61 -20.63
CA GLY A 533 12.23 3.37 -21.84
C GLY A 533 13.67 3.90 -21.89
N GLU A 534 14.23 4.29 -20.74
CA GLU A 534 15.62 4.76 -20.66
C GLU A 534 16.64 3.66 -21.04
N LYS A 535 16.35 2.40 -20.77
CA LYS A 535 17.21 1.28 -21.19
C LYS A 535 17.25 1.14 -22.70
N ILE A 536 16.09 1.32 -23.34
CA ILE A 536 15.98 1.30 -24.81
C ILE A 536 16.68 2.52 -25.41
N ALA A 537 16.48 3.72 -24.84
CA ALA A 537 17.18 4.93 -25.27
C ALA A 537 18.71 4.78 -25.15
N ARG A 538 19.20 4.19 -24.05
CA ARG A 538 20.63 3.90 -23.87
C ARG A 538 21.17 2.93 -24.92
N PHE A 539 20.39 1.93 -25.33
CA PHE A 539 20.79 0.97 -26.36
C PHE A 539 21.02 1.66 -27.72
N TYR A 540 20.17 2.63 -28.06
CA TYR A 540 20.24 3.37 -29.32
C TYR A 540 21.10 4.65 -29.27
N GLY A 541 21.72 4.97 -28.12
CA GLY A 541 22.36 6.27 -27.87
C GLY A 541 23.47 6.67 -28.83
N ASP A 542 24.13 5.72 -29.50
CA ASP A 542 25.17 5.94 -30.52
C ASP A 542 24.71 5.52 -31.94
N SER A 543 23.41 5.48 -32.20
CA SER A 543 22.81 5.18 -33.50
C SER A 543 21.97 6.36 -34.01
N ASP A 544 21.59 6.30 -35.29
CA ASP A 544 20.72 7.31 -35.92
C ASP A 544 19.22 7.12 -35.58
N VAL A 545 18.86 6.06 -34.87
CA VAL A 545 17.48 5.75 -34.47
C VAL A 545 17.05 6.71 -33.37
N LYS A 546 15.97 7.47 -33.60
CA LYS A 546 15.36 8.33 -32.57
C LYS A 546 14.54 7.49 -31.59
N VAL A 547 14.70 7.74 -30.30
CA VAL A 547 13.90 7.10 -29.27
C VAL A 547 13.00 8.13 -28.59
N LEU A 548 11.69 7.84 -28.53
CA LEU A 548 10.72 8.61 -27.77
C LEU A 548 10.18 7.73 -26.63
N ASN A 549 10.40 8.16 -25.41
CA ASN A 549 9.91 7.45 -24.23
C ASN A 549 8.63 8.13 -23.71
N PHE A 550 7.57 7.35 -23.58
CA PHE A 550 6.28 7.77 -23.04
C PHE A 550 6.04 7.06 -21.71
N GLY A 551 5.83 7.84 -20.66
CA GLY A 551 5.58 7.41 -19.30
C GLY A 551 5.32 8.63 -18.40
N LEU A 552 5.22 8.39 -17.10
CA LEU A 552 4.84 9.44 -16.15
C LEU A 552 6.04 10.31 -15.75
N LYS A 553 5.75 11.56 -15.42
CA LYS A 553 6.71 12.47 -14.77
C LYS A 553 7.04 11.98 -13.37
N LYS A 554 8.24 12.29 -12.88
CA LYS A 554 8.69 11.99 -11.53
C LYS A 554 8.11 12.99 -10.54
N GLU A 555 6.91 12.73 -10.07
CA GLU A 555 6.20 13.58 -9.11
C GLU A 555 5.31 12.74 -8.19
N PHE A 556 4.99 13.27 -7.01
CA PHE A 556 4.02 12.67 -6.11
C PHE A 556 2.61 13.16 -6.49
N LEU A 557 1.89 12.33 -7.25
CA LEU A 557 0.49 12.56 -7.57
C LEU A 557 -0.39 12.32 -6.34
N ASP A 558 -1.50 13.04 -6.20
CA ASP A 558 -2.44 12.85 -5.10
C ASP A 558 -3.89 12.92 -5.59
N ARG A 559 -4.65 11.87 -5.34
CA ARG A 559 -6.10 11.77 -5.64
C ARG A 559 -6.44 12.26 -7.05
N TYR A 560 -5.66 11.77 -8.00
CA TYR A 560 -5.70 12.20 -9.39
C TYR A 560 -6.82 11.52 -10.19
N ASP A 561 -7.29 12.22 -11.20
CA ASP A 561 -8.03 11.63 -12.32
C ASP A 561 -7.05 11.01 -13.31
N VAL A 562 -7.28 9.73 -13.66
CA VAL A 562 -6.35 8.98 -14.52
C VAL A 562 -6.29 9.58 -15.93
N ASP A 563 -7.44 9.96 -16.50
CA ASP A 563 -7.50 10.49 -17.88
C ASP A 563 -6.78 11.84 -17.98
N GLU A 564 -6.91 12.69 -16.93
CA GLU A 564 -6.16 13.95 -16.86
C GLU A 564 -4.65 13.71 -16.78
N VAL A 565 -4.21 12.79 -15.91
CA VAL A 565 -2.79 12.43 -15.77
C VAL A 565 -2.24 11.88 -17.08
N LEU A 566 -2.95 10.98 -17.75
CA LEU A 566 -2.52 10.45 -19.05
C LEU A 566 -2.37 11.57 -20.08
N LYS A 567 -3.33 12.46 -20.16
CA LYS A 567 -3.29 13.61 -21.09
C LYS A 567 -2.14 14.57 -20.80
N ASP A 568 -1.89 14.90 -19.53
CA ASP A 568 -0.83 15.82 -19.10
C ASP A 568 0.58 15.24 -19.31
N ASN A 569 0.68 13.92 -19.41
CA ASN A 569 1.92 13.21 -19.70
C ASN A 569 2.07 12.76 -21.17
N HIS A 570 1.22 13.24 -22.08
CA HIS A 570 1.20 12.84 -23.50
C HIS A 570 1.00 11.32 -23.69
N LEU A 571 0.18 10.72 -22.86
CA LEU A 571 -0.12 9.28 -22.83
C LEU A 571 -1.49 8.95 -23.41
N THR A 572 -2.01 9.76 -24.34
CA THR A 572 -3.14 9.37 -25.19
C THR A 572 -2.63 8.90 -26.55
N ALA A 573 -3.37 7.99 -27.19
CA ALA A 573 -2.96 7.46 -28.50
C ALA A 573 -2.82 8.55 -29.57
N GLU A 574 -3.67 9.58 -29.50
CA GLU A 574 -3.64 10.75 -30.39
C GLU A 574 -2.37 11.58 -30.20
N GLN A 575 -2.01 11.91 -28.96
CA GLN A 575 -0.81 12.69 -28.64
C GLN A 575 0.47 11.95 -29.04
N ILE A 576 0.53 10.64 -28.74
CA ILE A 576 1.65 9.78 -29.14
C ILE A 576 1.81 9.78 -30.66
N ALA A 577 0.71 9.58 -31.40
CA ALA A 577 0.75 9.58 -32.87
C ALA A 577 1.19 10.94 -33.43
N GLU A 578 0.75 12.07 -32.84
CA GLU A 578 1.18 13.41 -33.21
C GLU A 578 2.66 13.67 -32.94
N ASP A 579 3.18 13.18 -31.81
CA ASP A 579 4.59 13.34 -31.48
C ASP A 579 5.49 12.48 -32.38
N VAL A 580 5.03 11.30 -32.79
CA VAL A 580 5.72 10.47 -33.78
C VAL A 580 5.70 11.12 -35.15
N GLU A 581 4.56 11.68 -35.62
CA GLU A 581 4.45 12.37 -36.91
C GLU A 581 5.45 13.55 -37.05
N LYS A 582 5.71 14.26 -35.94
CA LYS A 582 6.68 15.40 -35.95
C LYS A 582 8.13 14.99 -36.18
N VAL A 583 8.47 13.72 -35.93
CA VAL A 583 9.85 13.22 -35.99
C VAL A 583 10.11 12.29 -37.18
N LEU A 584 9.06 11.81 -37.85
CA LEU A 584 9.13 11.08 -39.10
C LEU A 584 9.40 12.04 -40.28
#